data_70ebce7d9e332a9293567e67752da93e
#
_entry.id   70ebce7d9e332a9293567e67752da93e
#
_cell.length_a   1.000
_cell.length_b   1.000
_cell.length_c   1.000
_cell.angle_alpha   90.00
_cell.angle_beta   90.00
_cell.angle_gamma   90.00
#
_symmetry.space_group_name_H-M   'P 1'
#
loop_
_entity.id
_entity.type
_entity.pdbx_description
1 polymer ?
#
loop_
_entity_poly.entity_id
_entity_poly.type
_entity_poly.pdbx_seq_one_letter_code
_entity_poly.pdbx_strand_id
1 'polypeptide(L)'
;TPGFIVSAYALLMNNPHPTRQEAREWFTKHRNVCRCTGYKQIIDAVMDAAKVMRGEASIDDITVKVPEDGEYYGKPLVRPTAMAKVCGLYDYGDDQELSFPENTLFGAIVQPRVAHHAKILAIHTEEAEKMPGVYKVVTAEALKAAGGTNVLAEGQFHERSTVLESSRRVLCDEKIFRYGDVVAVVCADTRAHARAAAAK
;
A
#
# COMPACT_ATOMS: atom_id res chain seq x y z
N THR A 1 -9.10 -3.91 10.46
CA THR A 1 -10.57 -3.88 10.31
C THR A 1 -11.21 -5.25 10.48
N PRO A 2 -10.80 -6.35 9.82
CA PRO A 2 -11.46 -7.65 9.96
C PRO A 2 -11.55 -8.13 11.42
N GLY A 3 -10.50 -7.98 12.19
CA GLY A 3 -10.49 -8.38 13.60
C GLY A 3 -11.54 -7.66 14.45
N PHE A 4 -11.77 -6.36 14.22
CA PHE A 4 -12.84 -5.62 14.92
C PHE A 4 -14.23 -6.08 14.49
N ILE A 5 -14.43 -6.40 13.21
CA ILE A 5 -15.73 -6.87 12.71
C ILE A 5 -16.07 -8.23 13.32
N VAL A 6 -15.15 -9.18 13.28
CA VAL A 6 -15.36 -10.52 13.87
C VAL A 6 -15.55 -10.42 15.39
N SER A 7 -14.76 -9.58 16.07
CA SER A 7 -14.88 -9.37 17.51
C SER A 7 -16.21 -8.70 17.90
N ALA A 8 -16.68 -7.72 17.12
CA ALA A 8 -17.97 -7.09 17.29
C ALA A 8 -19.13 -8.08 17.06
N TYR A 9 -19.03 -8.90 16.02
CA TYR A 9 -20.00 -9.94 15.76
C TYR A 9 -20.10 -10.93 16.95
N ALA A 10 -18.95 -11.38 17.45
CA ALA A 10 -18.90 -12.26 18.61
C ALA A 10 -19.52 -11.61 19.88
N LEU A 11 -19.28 -10.30 20.10
CA LEU A 11 -19.95 -9.56 21.16
C LEU A 11 -21.47 -9.62 21.00
N LEU A 12 -21.98 -9.26 19.81
CA LEU A 12 -23.44 -9.16 19.58
C LEU A 12 -24.15 -10.52 19.61
N MET A 13 -23.44 -11.59 19.26
CA MET A 13 -23.95 -12.95 19.42
C MET A 13 -24.05 -13.38 20.90
N ASN A 14 -23.14 -12.89 21.75
CA ASN A 14 -23.17 -13.17 23.19
C ASN A 14 -24.07 -12.22 23.98
N ASN A 15 -24.14 -10.97 23.57
CA ASN A 15 -24.97 -9.93 24.20
C ASN A 15 -25.62 -9.07 23.12
N PRO A 16 -26.87 -9.35 22.72
CA PRO A 16 -27.61 -8.56 21.73
C PRO A 16 -27.92 -7.11 22.14
N HIS A 17 -27.84 -6.80 23.44
CA HIS A 17 -28.14 -5.48 24.00
C HIS A 17 -26.92 -4.88 24.74
N PRO A 18 -25.76 -4.74 24.11
CA PRO A 18 -24.59 -4.21 24.79
C PRO A 18 -24.76 -2.72 25.08
N THR A 19 -24.24 -2.29 26.21
CA THR A 19 -23.98 -0.87 26.44
C THR A 19 -22.69 -0.43 25.73
N ARG A 20 -22.52 0.87 25.54
CA ARG A 20 -21.29 1.41 25.01
C ARG A 20 -20.05 1.06 25.85
N GLN A 21 -20.25 0.95 27.17
CA GLN A 21 -19.17 0.60 28.09
C GLN A 21 -18.79 -0.88 27.93
N GLU A 22 -19.76 -1.79 27.88
CA GLU A 22 -19.50 -3.21 27.63
C GLU A 22 -18.80 -3.46 26.30
N ALA A 23 -19.16 -2.71 25.24
CA ALA A 23 -18.47 -2.80 23.95
C ALA A 23 -16.99 -2.37 24.07
N ARG A 24 -16.68 -1.31 24.83
CA ARG A 24 -15.28 -0.90 25.08
C ARG A 24 -14.53 -1.95 25.89
N GLU A 25 -15.13 -2.47 26.94
CA GLU A 25 -14.56 -3.51 27.80
C GLU A 25 -14.30 -4.80 27.03
N TRP A 26 -15.22 -5.18 26.13
CA TRP A 26 -15.05 -6.31 25.23
C TRP A 26 -13.81 -6.15 24.35
N PHE A 27 -13.68 -5.03 23.67
CA PHE A 27 -12.51 -4.78 22.81
C PHE A 27 -11.22 -4.71 23.63
N THR A 28 -11.23 -4.13 24.80
CA THR A 28 -10.10 -4.09 25.72
C THR A 28 -9.68 -5.50 26.15
N LYS A 29 -10.65 -6.31 26.60
CA LYS A 29 -10.43 -7.69 27.02
C LYS A 29 -9.83 -8.56 25.91
N HIS A 30 -10.29 -8.36 24.66
CA HIS A 30 -9.85 -9.13 23.51
C HIS A 30 -8.69 -8.44 22.76
N ARG A 31 -8.09 -7.40 23.33
CA ARG A 31 -6.91 -6.70 22.80
C ARG A 31 -7.11 -6.14 21.38
N ASN A 32 -8.32 -5.74 21.04
CA ASN A 32 -8.61 -5.05 19.82
C ASN A 32 -8.17 -3.59 19.92
N VAL A 33 -7.08 -3.23 19.26
CA VAL A 33 -6.46 -1.91 19.32
C VAL A 33 -6.53 -1.22 17.95
N CYS A 34 -6.99 0.04 17.94
CA CYS A 34 -7.01 0.88 16.75
C CYS A 34 -6.33 2.22 17.03
N ARG A 35 -5.26 2.52 16.29
CA ARG A 35 -4.54 3.80 16.39
C ARG A 35 -5.20 4.92 15.57
N CYS A 36 -6.05 4.56 14.61
CA CYS A 36 -6.50 5.48 13.56
C CYS A 36 -7.75 6.29 13.91
N THR A 37 -8.74 5.69 14.62
CA THR A 37 -10.11 6.21 14.71
C THR A 37 -10.47 6.82 16.05
N GLY A 38 -9.68 6.62 17.09
CA GLY A 38 -10.05 7.00 18.47
C GLY A 38 -11.24 6.23 19.04
N TYR A 39 -11.62 5.11 18.44
CA TYR A 39 -12.66 4.16 18.90
C TYR A 39 -14.12 4.63 18.84
N LYS A 40 -14.41 5.93 18.88
CA LYS A 40 -15.78 6.44 18.94
C LYS A 40 -16.65 5.89 17.81
N GLN A 41 -16.19 6.02 16.56
CA GLN A 41 -16.90 5.55 15.36
C GLN A 41 -17.09 4.02 15.36
N ILE A 42 -16.11 3.28 15.89
CA ILE A 42 -16.19 1.81 15.99
C ILE A 42 -17.30 1.44 16.97
N ILE A 43 -17.38 2.08 18.14
CA ILE A 43 -18.43 1.83 19.13
C ILE A 43 -19.80 2.26 18.59
N ASP A 44 -19.88 3.40 17.91
CA ASP A 44 -21.12 3.86 17.26
C ASP A 44 -21.63 2.80 16.27
N ALA A 45 -20.74 2.29 15.39
CA ALA A 45 -21.08 1.25 14.42
C ALA A 45 -21.55 -0.07 15.09
N VAL A 46 -20.94 -0.47 16.21
CA VAL A 46 -21.39 -1.65 16.97
C VAL A 46 -22.78 -1.45 17.52
N MET A 47 -23.09 -0.26 18.07
CA MET A 47 -24.42 0.04 18.61
C MET A 47 -25.48 0.07 17.50
N ASP A 48 -25.14 0.58 16.32
CA ASP A 48 -26.07 0.59 15.18
C ASP A 48 -26.26 -0.81 14.60
N ALA A 49 -25.19 -1.59 14.46
CA ALA A 49 -25.28 -3.00 14.07
C ALA A 49 -26.17 -3.81 15.03
N ALA A 50 -26.06 -3.56 16.35
CA ALA A 50 -26.90 -4.20 17.36
C ALA A 50 -28.38 -3.92 17.12
N LYS A 51 -28.79 -2.68 16.79
CA LYS A 51 -30.18 -2.33 16.47
C LYS A 51 -30.67 -3.07 15.22
N VAL A 52 -29.86 -3.10 14.17
CA VAL A 52 -30.22 -3.80 12.93
C VAL A 52 -30.39 -5.31 13.18
N MET A 53 -29.47 -5.94 13.91
CA MET A 53 -29.53 -7.37 14.22
C MET A 53 -30.74 -7.74 15.08
N ARG A 54 -31.29 -6.81 15.89
CA ARG A 54 -32.52 -6.99 16.66
C ARG A 54 -33.79 -6.61 15.90
N GLY A 55 -33.68 -6.11 14.67
CA GLY A 55 -34.81 -5.63 13.86
C GLY A 55 -35.37 -4.28 14.30
N GLU A 56 -34.67 -3.53 15.13
CA GLU A 56 -35.07 -2.19 15.62
C GLU A 56 -34.78 -1.08 14.60
N ALA A 57 -33.90 -1.35 13.63
CA ALA A 57 -33.57 -0.46 12.53
C ALA A 57 -33.29 -1.27 11.25
N SER A 58 -33.48 -0.67 10.09
CA SER A 58 -33.04 -1.25 8.83
C SER A 58 -31.58 -0.86 8.54
N ILE A 59 -30.94 -1.59 7.63
CA ILE A 59 -29.60 -1.24 7.15
C ILE A 59 -29.62 0.13 6.47
N ASP A 60 -30.70 0.49 5.79
CA ASP A 60 -30.87 1.77 5.09
C ASP A 60 -30.95 2.97 6.04
N ASP A 61 -31.42 2.76 7.27
CA ASP A 61 -31.50 3.81 8.29
C ASP A 61 -30.11 4.22 8.82
N ILE A 62 -29.15 3.30 8.77
CA ILE A 62 -27.79 3.53 9.27
C ILE A 62 -26.76 3.75 8.16
N THR A 63 -27.15 3.51 6.91
CA THR A 63 -26.26 3.69 5.76
C THR A 63 -26.22 5.17 5.36
N VAL A 64 -25.00 5.70 5.25
CA VAL A 64 -24.80 7.05 4.74
C VAL A 64 -25.18 7.10 3.26
N LYS A 65 -26.17 7.91 2.93
CA LYS A 65 -26.63 8.07 1.55
C LYS A 65 -25.73 9.02 0.78
N VAL A 66 -25.47 8.69 -0.48
CA VAL A 66 -24.78 9.59 -1.39
C VAL A 66 -25.69 10.77 -1.69
N PRO A 67 -25.21 12.03 -1.62
CA PRO A 67 -26.02 13.19 -1.96
C PRO A 67 -26.50 13.14 -3.40
N GLU A 68 -27.79 13.36 -3.61
CA GLU A 68 -28.40 13.35 -4.94
C GLU A 68 -28.05 14.60 -5.76
N ASP A 69 -27.68 15.68 -5.09
CA ASP A 69 -27.26 16.97 -5.70
C ASP A 69 -25.84 16.93 -6.29
N GLY A 70 -25.10 15.84 -6.09
CA GLY A 70 -23.71 15.71 -6.53
C GLY A 70 -22.69 16.53 -5.71
N GLU A 71 -23.13 17.21 -4.69
CA GLU A 71 -22.30 18.00 -3.78
C GLU A 71 -21.67 17.12 -2.70
N TYR A 72 -20.40 16.74 -2.88
CA TYR A 72 -19.72 15.80 -1.99
C TYR A 72 -18.80 16.47 -0.96
N TYR A 73 -18.33 17.68 -1.24
CA TYR A 73 -17.36 18.35 -0.37
C TYR A 73 -17.98 18.69 1.00
N GLY A 74 -17.26 18.33 2.04
CA GLY A 74 -17.69 18.55 3.43
C GLY A 74 -18.84 17.68 3.93
N LYS A 75 -19.34 16.73 3.13
CA LYS A 75 -20.39 15.78 3.53
C LYS A 75 -19.82 14.43 3.96
N PRO A 76 -20.45 13.74 4.93
CA PRO A 76 -20.05 12.38 5.29
C PRO A 76 -20.41 11.43 4.14
N LEU A 77 -19.39 10.80 3.57
CA LEU A 77 -19.56 9.80 2.50
C LEU A 77 -19.00 8.46 2.93
N VAL A 78 -19.65 7.40 2.51
CA VAL A 78 -19.10 6.05 2.64
C VAL A 78 -17.93 5.92 1.68
N ARG A 79 -16.80 5.40 2.18
CA ARG A 79 -15.67 5.07 1.32
C ARG A 79 -16.12 4.09 0.23
N PRO A 80 -15.90 4.38 -1.07
CA PRO A 80 -16.38 3.52 -2.17
C PRO A 80 -15.95 2.05 -2.05
N THR A 81 -14.78 1.80 -1.48
CA THR A 81 -14.22 0.45 -1.30
C THR A 81 -14.59 -0.20 0.04
N ALA A 82 -15.43 0.43 0.88
CA ALA A 82 -15.69 -0.04 2.23
C ALA A 82 -16.35 -1.43 2.23
N MET A 83 -17.40 -1.61 1.44
CA MET A 83 -18.15 -2.86 1.36
C MET A 83 -17.26 -4.01 0.86
N ALA A 84 -16.54 -3.80 -0.24
CA ALA A 84 -15.63 -4.81 -0.78
C ALA A 84 -14.58 -5.25 0.24
N LYS A 85 -14.06 -4.30 1.04
CA LYS A 85 -13.07 -4.59 2.09
C LYS A 85 -13.62 -5.43 3.24
N VAL A 86 -14.82 -5.12 3.73
CA VAL A 86 -15.41 -5.87 4.85
C VAL A 86 -15.88 -7.26 4.42
N CYS A 87 -16.29 -7.41 3.16
CA CYS A 87 -16.69 -8.70 2.59
C CYS A 87 -15.50 -9.55 2.10
N GLY A 88 -14.27 -9.05 2.16
CA GLY A 88 -13.09 -9.75 1.65
C GLY A 88 -13.02 -9.87 0.13
N LEU A 89 -13.72 -8.98 -0.59
CA LEU A 89 -13.78 -8.93 -2.05
C LEU A 89 -12.87 -7.85 -2.66
N TYR A 90 -12.12 -7.15 -1.83
CA TYR A 90 -11.24 -6.09 -2.28
C TYR A 90 -9.83 -6.60 -2.53
N ASP A 91 -9.38 -6.44 -3.75
CA ASP A 91 -8.00 -6.76 -4.12
C ASP A 91 -7.06 -5.64 -3.67
N TYR A 92 -6.08 -5.98 -2.86
CA TYR A 92 -4.96 -5.12 -2.53
C TYR A 92 -3.84 -5.26 -3.58
N GLY A 93 -2.82 -4.43 -3.50
CA GLY A 93 -1.75 -4.43 -4.50
C GLY A 93 -1.08 -5.79 -4.72
N ASP A 94 -0.85 -6.54 -3.66
CA ASP A 94 -0.25 -7.88 -3.76
C ASP A 94 -1.21 -8.95 -4.35
N ASP A 95 -2.51 -8.77 -4.17
CA ASP A 95 -3.52 -9.70 -4.70
C ASP A 95 -3.63 -9.60 -6.23
N GLN A 96 -3.28 -8.45 -6.79
CA GLN A 96 -3.31 -8.21 -8.24
C GLN A 96 -2.32 -9.09 -9.01
N GLU A 97 -1.30 -9.62 -8.36
CA GLU A 97 -0.34 -10.55 -8.97
C GLU A 97 -1.03 -11.77 -9.60
N LEU A 98 -2.12 -12.23 -8.99
CA LEU A 98 -2.90 -13.37 -9.48
C LEU A 98 -3.60 -13.11 -10.84
N SER A 99 -3.77 -11.85 -11.21
CA SER A 99 -4.40 -11.43 -12.46
C SER A 99 -3.40 -10.90 -13.51
N PHE A 100 -2.11 -10.95 -13.22
CA PHE A 100 -1.11 -10.50 -14.18
C PHE A 100 -1.02 -11.45 -15.39
N PRO A 101 -0.72 -10.91 -16.59
CA PRO A 101 -0.44 -11.74 -17.77
C PRO A 101 0.68 -12.76 -17.49
N GLU A 102 0.61 -13.94 -18.09
CA GLU A 102 1.57 -15.03 -17.87
C GLU A 102 3.03 -14.64 -18.13
N ASN A 103 3.27 -13.66 -19.02
CA ASN A 103 4.60 -13.17 -19.35
C ASN A 103 5.02 -11.92 -18.57
N THR A 104 4.34 -11.61 -17.47
CA THR A 104 4.71 -10.50 -16.60
C THR A 104 6.06 -10.76 -15.92
N LEU A 105 6.97 -9.80 -16.00
CA LEU A 105 8.25 -9.86 -15.31
C LEU A 105 8.17 -9.24 -13.91
N PHE A 106 8.92 -9.83 -13.01
CA PHE A 106 9.06 -9.35 -11.62
C PHE A 106 10.35 -8.53 -11.48
N GLY A 107 10.21 -7.36 -10.85
CA GLY A 107 11.34 -6.48 -10.57
C GLY A 107 11.90 -6.67 -9.17
N ALA A 108 13.23 -6.69 -9.04
CA ALA A 108 13.90 -6.54 -7.76
C ALA A 108 14.92 -5.40 -7.82
N ILE A 109 14.85 -4.51 -6.82
CA ILE A 109 15.78 -3.37 -6.74
C ILE A 109 17.09 -3.80 -6.10
N VAL A 110 18.20 -3.24 -6.61
CA VAL A 110 19.54 -3.40 -6.06
C VAL A 110 19.91 -2.15 -5.29
N GLN A 111 20.12 -2.32 -3.98
CA GLN A 111 20.46 -1.24 -3.05
C GLN A 111 21.75 -1.59 -2.32
N PRO A 112 22.80 -0.80 -2.46
CA PRO A 112 24.03 -0.95 -1.66
C PRO A 112 23.73 -0.74 -0.18
N ARG A 113 24.12 -1.70 0.64
CA ARG A 113 23.86 -1.69 2.10
C ARG A 113 25.08 -1.33 2.93
N VAL A 114 26.24 -1.16 2.29
CA VAL A 114 27.52 -1.02 2.99
C VAL A 114 27.93 0.41 3.20
N ALA A 115 27.38 1.36 2.46
CA ALA A 115 27.78 2.76 2.55
C ALA A 115 26.65 3.72 2.16
N HIS A 116 26.74 4.94 2.62
CA HIS A 116 26.04 6.12 2.14
C HIS A 116 27.07 7.19 1.82
N HIS A 117 26.71 8.17 1.01
CA HIS A 117 27.64 9.20 0.55
C HIS A 117 28.89 8.62 -0.14
N ALA A 118 28.71 7.53 -0.87
CA ALA A 118 29.80 6.79 -1.48
C ALA A 118 29.79 6.98 -3.02
N LYS A 119 30.99 7.09 -3.58
CA LYS A 119 31.16 7.12 -5.04
C LYS A 119 30.99 5.70 -5.62
N ILE A 120 30.23 5.57 -6.69
CA ILE A 120 30.11 4.33 -7.44
C ILE A 120 31.29 4.25 -8.40
N LEU A 121 32.11 3.21 -8.24
CA LEU A 121 33.26 2.99 -9.10
C LEU A 121 32.91 2.10 -10.31
N ALA A 122 32.09 1.07 -10.08
CA ALA A 122 31.58 0.17 -11.09
C ALA A 122 30.30 -0.51 -10.60
N ILE A 123 29.48 -0.97 -11.53
CA ILE A 123 28.32 -1.85 -11.30
C ILE A 123 28.53 -3.07 -12.19
N HIS A 124 28.75 -4.23 -11.56
CA HIS A 124 28.98 -5.49 -12.27
C HIS A 124 27.66 -6.25 -12.37
N THR A 125 27.19 -6.48 -13.59
CA THR A 125 25.88 -7.11 -13.86
C THR A 125 26.00 -8.50 -14.46
N GLU A 126 27.20 -8.89 -14.86
CA GLU A 126 27.47 -10.06 -15.72
C GLU A 126 27.07 -11.39 -15.06
N GLU A 127 27.22 -11.50 -13.75
CA GLU A 127 26.81 -12.71 -13.00
C GLU A 127 25.28 -12.77 -12.88
N ALA A 128 24.66 -11.67 -12.52
CA ALA A 128 23.20 -11.58 -12.39
C ALA A 128 22.50 -11.82 -13.74
N GLU A 129 23.02 -11.29 -14.83
CA GLU A 129 22.45 -11.44 -16.17
C GLU A 129 22.49 -12.89 -16.70
N LYS A 130 23.44 -13.70 -16.21
CA LYS A 130 23.57 -15.11 -16.58
C LYS A 130 22.69 -16.05 -15.76
N MET A 131 22.03 -15.56 -14.72
CA MET A 131 21.21 -16.41 -13.85
C MET A 131 19.93 -16.88 -14.57
N PRO A 132 19.48 -18.10 -14.30
CA PRO A 132 18.24 -18.62 -14.87
C PRO A 132 17.04 -17.69 -14.57
N GLY A 133 16.20 -17.48 -15.59
CA GLY A 133 15.01 -16.67 -15.47
C GLY A 133 15.21 -15.16 -15.48
N VAL A 134 16.46 -14.68 -15.51
CA VAL A 134 16.74 -13.23 -15.61
C VAL A 134 16.63 -12.79 -17.06
N TYR A 135 15.84 -11.75 -17.29
CA TYR A 135 15.67 -11.13 -18.60
C TYR A 135 16.59 -9.96 -18.80
N LYS A 136 16.73 -9.11 -17.78
CA LYS A 136 17.53 -7.91 -17.89
C LYS A 136 17.92 -7.36 -16.52
N VAL A 137 19.13 -6.82 -16.44
CA VAL A 137 19.55 -5.91 -15.39
C VAL A 137 19.55 -4.49 -15.95
N VAL A 138 18.74 -3.61 -15.37
CA VAL A 138 18.60 -2.23 -15.81
C VAL A 138 19.40 -1.33 -14.88
N THR A 139 20.52 -0.80 -15.39
CA THR A 139 21.31 0.26 -14.75
C THR A 139 20.92 1.63 -15.32
N ALA A 140 21.43 2.71 -14.72
CA ALA A 140 21.25 4.06 -15.26
C ALA A 140 21.80 4.19 -16.68
N GLU A 141 22.90 3.51 -17.00
CA GLU A 141 23.49 3.48 -18.34
C GLU A 141 22.57 2.76 -19.32
N ALA A 142 22.07 1.57 -18.96
CA ALA A 142 21.12 0.83 -19.78
C ALA A 142 19.82 1.63 -20.04
N LEU A 143 19.32 2.33 -19.03
CA LEU A 143 18.15 3.19 -19.16
C LEU A 143 18.41 4.33 -20.17
N LYS A 144 19.54 5.02 -20.06
CA LYS A 144 19.93 6.10 -20.97
C LYS A 144 20.14 5.59 -22.41
N ALA A 145 20.78 4.43 -22.57
CA ALA A 145 20.98 3.80 -23.88
C ALA A 145 19.66 3.44 -24.57
N ALA A 146 18.62 3.13 -23.79
CA ALA A 146 17.27 2.90 -24.30
C ALA A 146 16.46 4.19 -24.56
N GLY A 147 17.08 5.38 -24.43
CA GLY A 147 16.42 6.67 -24.63
C GLY A 147 15.60 7.15 -23.44
N GLY A 148 15.69 6.49 -22.29
CA GLY A 148 15.02 6.89 -21.06
C GLY A 148 15.76 8.02 -20.32
N THR A 149 15.02 8.78 -19.52
CA THR A 149 15.60 9.78 -18.62
C THR A 149 15.84 9.19 -17.24
N ASN A 150 17.02 9.47 -16.66
CA ASN A 150 17.40 9.02 -15.32
C ASN A 150 17.19 10.10 -14.25
N VAL A 151 16.49 11.17 -14.56
CA VAL A 151 16.20 12.26 -13.63
C VAL A 151 14.69 12.36 -13.45
N LEU A 152 14.24 12.40 -12.20
CA LEU A 152 12.86 12.71 -11.91
C LEU A 152 12.62 14.21 -12.18
N ALA A 153 11.77 14.50 -13.13
CA ALA A 153 11.31 15.86 -13.34
C ALA A 153 10.37 16.24 -12.18
N GLU A 154 10.91 16.90 -11.18
CA GLU A 154 10.10 17.62 -10.22
C GLU A 154 9.79 18.97 -10.83
N GLY A 155 8.55 19.31 -11.07
CA GLY A 155 8.33 20.67 -11.39
C GLY A 155 7.09 21.08 -12.13
N GLN A 156 6.22 20.19 -12.48
CA GLN A 156 4.95 20.62 -13.07
C GLN A 156 3.85 20.96 -12.07
N PHE A 157 4.09 20.76 -10.77
CA PHE A 157 3.05 20.99 -9.74
C PHE A 157 3.11 22.35 -9.04
N HIS A 158 4.15 23.18 -9.25
CA HIS A 158 4.23 24.49 -8.62
C HIS A 158 4.84 25.55 -9.54
N GLU A 159 4.01 26.27 -10.26
CA GLU A 159 4.41 27.48 -10.98
C GLU A 159 5.02 28.59 -10.10
N ARG A 160 5.06 28.41 -8.79
CA ARG A 160 5.54 29.40 -7.81
C ARG A 160 6.72 28.96 -6.97
N SER A 161 7.21 27.76 -7.10
CA SER A 161 8.40 27.37 -6.35
C SER A 161 9.64 27.61 -7.20
N THR A 162 10.40 28.62 -6.84
CA THR A 162 11.80 28.79 -7.20
C THR A 162 12.69 27.71 -6.58
N VAL A 163 12.10 26.58 -6.25
CA VAL A 163 12.76 25.49 -5.54
C VAL A 163 13.41 24.58 -6.52
N LEU A 164 14.75 24.73 -6.59
CA LEU A 164 15.72 23.68 -6.90
C LEU A 164 15.27 22.71 -7.98
N GLU A 165 15.86 22.87 -9.14
CA GLU A 165 15.89 21.80 -10.14
C GLU A 165 16.23 20.50 -9.42
N SER A 166 15.26 19.59 -9.33
CA SER A 166 15.50 18.31 -8.70
C SER A 166 16.48 17.54 -9.56
N SER A 167 17.65 17.32 -9.03
CA SER A 167 18.65 16.44 -9.63
C SER A 167 18.48 14.99 -9.17
N ARG A 168 17.27 14.63 -8.65
CA ARG A 168 17.03 13.30 -8.09
C ARG A 168 17.09 12.24 -9.18
N ARG A 169 18.04 11.36 -9.03
CA ARG A 169 18.23 10.22 -9.94
C ARG A 169 17.18 9.14 -9.66
N VAL A 170 16.70 8.50 -10.72
CA VAL A 170 15.91 7.27 -10.63
C VAL A 170 16.82 6.12 -10.20
N LEU A 171 17.95 5.97 -10.88
CA LEU A 171 19.02 5.02 -10.56
C LEU A 171 20.31 5.80 -10.32
N CYS A 172 21.00 5.52 -9.23
CA CYS A 172 22.29 6.14 -8.96
C CYS A 172 23.34 5.62 -9.95
N ASP A 173 24.06 6.53 -10.58
CA ASP A 173 25.09 6.27 -11.60
C ASP A 173 26.51 6.67 -11.16
N GLU A 174 26.64 7.74 -10.39
CA GLU A 174 27.95 8.28 -9.96
C GLU A 174 28.15 8.16 -8.47
N LYS A 175 27.10 8.38 -7.70
CA LYS A 175 27.16 8.48 -6.24
C LYS A 175 25.89 7.98 -5.58
N ILE A 176 26.07 7.31 -4.46
CA ILE A 176 25.03 6.97 -3.50
C ILE A 176 24.99 8.07 -2.45
N PHE A 177 23.85 8.68 -2.22
CA PHE A 177 23.69 9.77 -1.24
C PHE A 177 23.21 9.26 0.11
N ARG A 178 22.41 8.20 0.13
CA ARG A 178 21.78 7.68 1.35
C ARG A 178 21.55 6.18 1.24
N TYR A 179 21.30 5.55 2.39
CA TYR A 179 20.83 4.17 2.42
C TYR A 179 19.48 4.06 1.70
N GLY A 180 19.34 3.03 0.89
CA GLY A 180 18.12 2.80 0.11
C GLY A 180 18.14 3.40 -1.29
N ASP A 181 19.17 4.15 -1.67
CA ASP A 181 19.37 4.57 -3.06
C ASP A 181 19.54 3.34 -3.96
N VAL A 182 18.87 3.35 -5.10
CA VAL A 182 18.82 2.22 -6.03
C VAL A 182 19.87 2.41 -7.12
N VAL A 183 20.65 1.40 -7.40
CA VAL A 183 21.69 1.43 -8.45
C VAL A 183 21.31 0.62 -9.68
N ALA A 184 20.47 -0.40 -9.52
CA ALA A 184 19.97 -1.21 -10.63
C ALA A 184 18.60 -1.83 -10.28
N VAL A 185 17.90 -2.32 -11.31
CA VAL A 185 16.70 -3.14 -11.20
C VAL A 185 16.92 -4.41 -11.98
N VAL A 186 16.70 -5.56 -11.35
CA VAL A 186 16.72 -6.86 -12.01
C VAL A 186 15.30 -7.23 -12.40
N CYS A 187 15.10 -7.60 -13.66
CA CYS A 187 13.84 -8.11 -14.20
C CYS A 187 13.96 -9.60 -14.48
N ALA A 188 13.09 -10.42 -13.92
CA ALA A 188 13.11 -11.87 -14.06
C ALA A 188 11.69 -12.44 -14.20
N ASP A 189 11.59 -13.71 -14.61
CA ASP A 189 10.33 -14.44 -14.78
C ASP A 189 9.59 -14.72 -13.47
N THR A 190 10.32 -14.76 -12.36
CA THR A 190 9.75 -14.97 -11.03
C THR A 190 10.33 -13.98 -10.01
N ARG A 191 9.56 -13.71 -8.96
CA ARG A 191 10.00 -12.90 -7.82
C ARG A 191 11.24 -13.50 -7.14
N ALA A 192 11.31 -14.83 -7.08
CA ALA A 192 12.45 -15.54 -6.49
C ALA A 192 13.73 -15.34 -7.32
N HIS A 193 13.65 -15.50 -8.64
CA HIS A 193 14.78 -15.28 -9.53
C HIS A 193 15.25 -13.82 -9.51
N ALA A 194 14.32 -12.87 -9.55
CA ALA A 194 14.66 -11.44 -9.47
C ALA A 194 15.43 -11.11 -8.18
N ARG A 195 14.96 -11.60 -7.02
CA ARG A 195 15.63 -11.39 -5.72
C ARG A 195 16.99 -12.09 -5.62
N ALA A 196 17.08 -13.31 -6.13
CA ALA A 196 18.34 -14.06 -6.13
C ALA A 196 19.41 -13.36 -6.97
N ALA A 197 19.04 -12.87 -8.15
CA ALA A 197 19.94 -12.14 -9.03
C ALA A 197 20.29 -10.74 -8.50
N ALA A 198 19.37 -10.06 -7.82
CA ALA A 198 19.65 -8.77 -7.18
C ALA A 198 20.61 -8.87 -5.98
N ALA A 199 20.88 -10.08 -5.49
CA ALA A 199 21.84 -10.34 -4.42
C ALA A 199 23.27 -10.61 -4.91
N LYS A 200 23.48 -10.70 -6.24
CA LYS A 200 24.78 -10.92 -6.89
C LYS A 200 25.46 -9.60 -7.22
#